data_dbd384db42483513e168abe243c768d4
#
_entry.id   dbd384db42483513e168abe243c768d4
#
_cell.length_a   1.000
_cell.length_b   1.000
_cell.length_c   1.000
_cell.angle_alpha   90.00
_cell.angle_beta   90.00
_cell.angle_gamma   90.00
#
_symmetry.space_group_name_H-M   'P 1'
#
loop_
_entity.id
_entity.type
_entity.pdbx_description
1 polymer ?
#
loop_
_entity_poly.entity_id
_entity_poly.type
_entity_poly.pdbx_seq_one_letter_code
_entity_poly.pdbx_strand_id
1 'polypeptide(L)'
;MTLLYTPGEPAGIGPDLILQAAAQGLSRPVAAVADPHLLERRALRLGLKIDIEPVNRPPEKPAPAGRLAVLPVRLCGLDRPGHPDPAHAPYVLACLRRALVHCRAAPTRHALVTGPLHKGVVNRAGIPFTGHTEYLARLAGGHPVMMLACPGLRVALVTTHLPLRAVADAITPRRLTRVLRILHRDLMRRFGVSRPHILVCGLNPHAGEDGHLGREELEVIRPVLDRLRAEGLRLTGPLPADTLFTPNHLKEADAVLAMYHDQGLPVLKHLGFGHAVNITLGLPIVRTSVDHGTALELAATGRARTGSLLAAMEAAAAMLDAQGSGEIVRR
;
A
#
# COMPACT_ATOMS: atom_id res chain seq x y z
N MET A 1 19.03 -4.44 -2.12
CA MET A 1 17.57 -4.21 -2.30
C MET A 1 17.29 -2.72 -2.23
N THR A 2 16.44 -2.16 -3.09
CA THR A 2 16.24 -0.71 -3.21
C THR A 2 14.77 -0.36 -3.18
N LEU A 3 14.41 0.67 -2.45
CA LEU A 3 13.06 1.21 -2.40
C LEU A 3 12.94 2.36 -3.40
N LEU A 4 11.95 2.30 -4.29
CA LEU A 4 11.65 3.34 -5.27
C LEU A 4 10.46 4.15 -4.76
N TYR A 5 10.72 5.38 -4.37
CA TYR A 5 9.69 6.27 -3.85
C TYR A 5 9.17 7.20 -4.94
N THR A 6 7.87 7.22 -5.17
CA THR A 6 7.21 8.23 -6.03
C THR A 6 6.52 9.25 -5.15
N PRO A 7 6.90 10.53 -5.18
CA PRO A 7 6.30 11.56 -4.29
C PRO A 7 4.81 11.82 -4.54
N GLY A 8 4.30 11.48 -5.72
CA GLY A 8 2.91 11.69 -6.08
C GLY A 8 2.63 13.13 -6.51
N GLU A 9 1.67 13.80 -5.86
CA GLU A 9 1.27 15.17 -6.18
C GLU A 9 2.39 16.18 -5.90
N PRO A 10 2.90 16.91 -6.92
CA PRO A 10 3.97 17.90 -6.72
C PRO A 10 3.60 19.02 -5.76
N ALA A 11 2.34 19.42 -5.74
CA ALA A 11 1.84 20.48 -4.85
C ALA A 11 1.56 20.00 -3.41
N GLY A 12 1.64 18.67 -3.15
CA GLY A 12 1.38 18.08 -1.85
C GLY A 12 2.63 17.87 -1.00
N ILE A 13 2.47 17.12 0.10
CA ILE A 13 3.55 16.83 1.06
C ILE A 13 4.48 15.70 0.63
N GLY A 14 4.18 14.96 -0.44
CA GLY A 14 5.03 13.83 -0.87
C GLY A 14 6.50 14.21 -1.08
N PRO A 15 6.83 15.31 -1.77
CA PRO A 15 8.21 15.82 -1.86
C PRO A 15 8.82 16.18 -0.50
N ASP A 16 8.03 16.78 0.41
CA ASP A 16 8.50 17.17 1.75
C ASP A 16 8.93 15.93 2.55
N LEU A 17 8.11 14.89 2.52
CA LEU A 17 8.33 13.67 3.29
C LEU A 17 9.67 13.01 2.96
N ILE A 18 9.98 12.86 1.66
CA ILE A 18 11.24 12.21 1.26
C ILE A 18 12.46 13.08 1.56
N LEU A 19 12.34 14.41 1.43
CA LEU A 19 13.42 15.33 1.76
C LEU A 19 13.70 15.36 3.27
N GLN A 20 12.65 15.39 4.10
CA GLN A 20 12.80 15.30 5.56
C GLN A 20 13.40 13.96 6.00
N ALA A 21 12.96 12.85 5.38
CA ALA A 21 13.51 11.53 5.66
C ALA A 21 15.00 11.44 5.24
N ALA A 22 15.36 11.97 4.07
CA ALA A 22 16.74 12.01 3.59
C ALA A 22 17.65 12.88 4.47
N ALA A 23 17.12 14.00 5.02
CA ALA A 23 17.85 14.83 5.97
C ALA A 23 18.23 14.08 7.25
N GLN A 24 17.34 13.19 7.72
CA GLN A 24 17.57 12.36 8.91
C GLN A 24 18.47 11.14 8.64
N GLY A 25 18.61 10.76 7.38
CA GLY A 25 19.28 9.55 6.94
C GLY A 25 18.31 8.37 6.77
N LEU A 26 18.48 7.64 5.67
CA LEU A 26 17.68 6.47 5.33
C LEU A 26 18.52 5.21 5.53
N SER A 27 18.02 4.26 6.32
CA SER A 27 18.72 3.00 6.66
C SER A 27 18.84 2.02 5.49
N ARG A 28 18.04 2.20 4.45
CA ARG A 28 18.00 1.35 3.25
C ARG A 28 18.32 2.15 1.99
N PRO A 29 18.80 1.51 0.91
CA PRO A 29 18.92 2.18 -0.38
C PRO A 29 17.56 2.67 -0.86
N VAL A 30 17.44 3.96 -1.13
CA VAL A 30 16.23 4.61 -1.62
C VAL A 30 16.57 5.48 -2.82
N ALA A 31 15.72 5.47 -3.84
CA ALA A 31 15.72 6.47 -4.89
C ALA A 31 14.34 7.12 -5.00
N ALA A 32 14.28 8.44 -5.01
CA ALA A 32 13.07 9.14 -5.42
C ALA A 32 12.92 9.09 -6.95
N VAL A 33 11.74 8.80 -7.44
CA VAL A 33 11.42 8.87 -8.87
C VAL A 33 10.65 10.18 -9.09
N ALA A 34 11.38 11.24 -9.42
CA ALA A 34 10.87 12.61 -9.39
C ALA A 34 11.71 13.55 -10.29
N ASP A 35 11.26 14.79 -10.41
CA ASP A 35 12.05 15.87 -10.99
C ASP A 35 13.08 16.36 -9.96
N PRO A 36 14.39 16.33 -10.28
CA PRO A 36 15.43 16.84 -9.36
C PRO A 36 15.22 18.29 -8.99
N HIS A 37 14.87 19.14 -9.96
CA HIS A 37 14.68 20.58 -9.71
C HIS A 37 13.44 20.88 -8.86
N LEU A 38 12.38 20.06 -8.95
CA LEU A 38 11.26 20.12 -8.00
C LEU A 38 11.75 19.88 -6.55
N LEU A 39 12.58 18.84 -6.37
CA LEU A 39 13.09 18.47 -5.05
C LEU A 39 14.08 19.52 -4.52
N GLU A 40 14.95 20.07 -5.36
CA GLU A 40 15.87 21.17 -4.99
C GLU A 40 15.11 22.42 -4.51
N ARG A 41 14.12 22.87 -5.31
CA ARG A 41 13.27 24.02 -4.90
C ARG A 41 12.52 23.75 -3.60
N ARG A 42 12.03 22.51 -3.42
CA ARG A 42 11.29 22.13 -2.22
C ARG A 42 12.23 22.06 -1.00
N ALA A 43 13.44 21.51 -1.14
CA ALA A 43 14.45 21.48 -0.08
C ALA A 43 14.83 22.90 0.37
N LEU A 44 15.05 23.81 -0.59
CA LEU A 44 15.33 25.21 -0.30
C LEU A 44 14.20 25.88 0.51
N ARG A 45 12.93 25.66 0.11
CA ARG A 45 11.77 26.22 0.85
C ARG A 45 11.62 25.65 2.26
N LEU A 46 12.02 24.40 2.46
CA LEU A 46 12.02 23.73 3.77
C LEU A 46 13.24 24.09 4.63
N GLY A 47 14.21 24.83 4.09
CA GLY A 47 15.48 25.12 4.78
C GLY A 47 16.34 23.86 4.97
N LEU A 48 16.16 22.83 4.17
CA LEU A 48 16.91 21.59 4.25
C LEU A 48 18.11 21.60 3.30
N LYS A 49 19.27 21.22 3.81
CA LYS A 49 20.50 21.03 3.01
C LYS A 49 20.53 19.58 2.53
N ILE A 50 20.02 19.33 1.33
CA ILE A 50 19.98 18.01 0.70
C ILE A 50 20.73 18.07 -0.62
N ASP A 51 21.71 17.20 -0.78
CA ASP A 51 22.40 16.95 -2.04
C ASP A 51 21.51 16.00 -2.90
N ILE A 52 20.91 16.56 -3.94
CA ILE A 52 20.05 15.83 -4.89
C ILE A 52 20.95 15.24 -5.97
N GLU A 53 21.09 13.91 -5.98
CA GLU A 53 21.97 13.18 -6.88
C GLU A 53 21.16 12.48 -8.00
N PRO A 54 21.11 13.04 -9.22
CA PRO A 54 20.48 12.34 -10.35
C PRO A 54 21.23 11.06 -10.71
N VAL A 55 20.50 9.93 -10.74
CA VAL A 55 21.06 8.61 -11.07
C VAL A 55 20.28 7.95 -12.21
N ASN A 56 20.96 7.09 -12.99
CA ASN A 56 20.33 6.35 -14.08
C ASN A 56 19.81 4.96 -13.65
N ARG A 57 20.25 4.47 -12.49
CA ARG A 57 19.89 3.15 -11.94
C ARG A 57 19.61 3.28 -10.45
N PRO A 58 18.73 2.43 -9.89
CA PRO A 58 18.50 2.37 -8.45
C PRO A 58 19.83 2.10 -7.68
N PRO A 59 20.12 2.85 -6.59
CA PRO A 59 21.34 2.66 -5.80
C PRO A 59 21.31 1.32 -5.06
N GLU A 60 22.47 0.73 -4.85
CA GLU A 60 22.60 -0.55 -4.12
C GLU A 60 22.90 -0.36 -2.63
N LYS A 61 23.40 0.82 -2.25
CA LYS A 61 23.77 1.18 -0.88
C LYS A 61 22.94 2.36 -0.38
N PRO A 62 22.68 2.45 0.92
CA PRO A 62 22.06 3.63 1.52
C PRO A 62 22.91 4.88 1.25
N ALA A 63 22.26 6.01 0.98
CA ALA A 63 22.91 7.30 0.94
C ALA A 63 23.13 7.82 2.38
N PRO A 64 24.20 8.59 2.63
CA PRO A 64 24.40 9.26 3.91
C PRO A 64 23.28 10.29 4.15
N ALA A 65 23.09 10.70 5.41
CA ALA A 65 22.16 11.75 5.77
C ALA A 65 22.48 13.04 4.96
N GLY A 66 21.44 13.72 4.51
CA GLY A 66 21.57 14.91 3.67
C GLY A 66 21.81 14.63 2.18
N ARG A 67 21.75 13.37 1.73
CA ARG A 67 21.85 13.03 0.30
C ARG A 67 20.66 12.18 -0.14
N LEU A 68 20.16 12.42 -1.37
CA LEU A 68 19.03 11.69 -1.97
C LEU A 68 19.31 11.34 -3.43
N ALA A 69 19.37 10.06 -3.74
CA ALA A 69 19.41 9.58 -5.13
C ALA A 69 18.05 9.80 -5.81
N VAL A 70 18.07 10.30 -7.03
CA VAL A 70 16.86 10.60 -7.80
C VAL A 70 16.94 9.96 -9.19
N LEU A 71 15.97 9.13 -9.53
CA LEU A 71 15.71 8.66 -10.90
C LEU A 71 14.89 9.76 -11.61
N PRO A 72 15.49 10.55 -12.52
CA PRO A 72 14.90 11.80 -12.96
C PRO A 72 13.68 11.59 -13.88
N VAL A 73 12.58 12.26 -13.55
CA VAL A 73 11.40 12.42 -14.42
C VAL A 73 11.11 13.91 -14.46
N ARG A 74 11.11 14.50 -15.67
CA ARG A 74 10.93 15.94 -15.84
C ARG A 74 9.49 16.36 -15.54
N LEU A 75 9.34 17.38 -14.70
CA LEU A 75 8.10 18.12 -14.49
C LEU A 75 8.04 19.29 -15.50
N CYS A 76 6.95 19.37 -16.27
CA CYS A 76 6.70 20.53 -17.11
C CYS A 76 6.00 21.63 -16.29
N GLY A 77 6.58 22.84 -16.31
CA GLY A 77 6.09 23.97 -15.51
C GLY A 77 6.65 24.00 -14.08
N LEU A 78 6.13 24.92 -13.29
CA LEU A 78 6.52 25.14 -11.90
C LEU A 78 5.47 24.58 -10.95
N ASP A 79 5.92 23.85 -9.94
CA ASP A 79 5.06 23.48 -8.82
C ASP A 79 4.76 24.68 -7.93
N ARG A 80 3.53 24.71 -7.42
CA ARG A 80 3.09 25.66 -6.38
C ARG A 80 2.59 24.86 -5.20
N PRO A 81 3.34 24.72 -4.09
CA PRO A 81 2.88 24.02 -2.91
C PRO A 81 1.49 24.48 -2.46
N GLY A 82 0.61 23.55 -2.16
CA GLY A 82 -0.79 23.83 -1.80
C GLY A 82 -1.74 24.03 -3.00
N HIS A 83 -1.23 24.23 -4.21
CA HIS A 83 -2.03 24.57 -5.40
C HIS A 83 -1.81 23.54 -6.51
N PRO A 84 -2.56 22.42 -6.51
CA PRO A 84 -2.40 21.35 -7.50
C PRO A 84 -2.88 21.77 -8.88
N ASP A 85 -2.07 21.46 -9.90
CA ASP A 85 -2.34 21.78 -11.31
C ASP A 85 -2.59 20.48 -12.10
N PRO A 86 -3.72 20.36 -12.84
CA PRO A 86 -3.97 19.24 -13.72
C PRO A 86 -2.87 19.01 -14.78
N ALA A 87 -2.16 20.04 -15.20
CA ALA A 87 -1.02 19.92 -16.14
C ALA A 87 0.11 19.01 -15.59
N HIS A 88 0.19 18.80 -14.28
CA HIS A 88 1.18 17.93 -13.65
C HIS A 88 0.78 16.44 -13.62
N ALA A 89 -0.46 16.09 -13.97
CA ALA A 89 -0.92 14.70 -13.96
C ALA A 89 -0.08 13.75 -14.84
N PRO A 90 0.34 14.12 -16.08
CA PRO A 90 1.22 13.27 -16.88
C PRO A 90 2.55 12.96 -16.21
N TYR A 91 3.14 13.93 -15.49
CA TYR A 91 4.36 13.75 -14.69
C TYR A 91 4.16 12.74 -13.56
N VAL A 92 3.10 12.89 -12.76
CA VAL A 92 2.80 11.97 -11.65
C VAL A 92 2.69 10.53 -12.17
N LEU A 93 1.99 10.34 -13.28
CA LEU A 93 1.84 9.01 -13.89
C LEU A 93 3.14 8.50 -14.53
N ALA A 94 3.99 9.39 -15.04
CA ALA A 94 5.31 9.03 -15.57
C ALA A 94 6.24 8.54 -14.45
N CYS A 95 6.23 9.17 -13.27
CA CYS A 95 6.95 8.69 -12.10
C CYS A 95 6.53 7.27 -11.71
N LEU A 96 5.23 6.99 -11.65
CA LEU A 96 4.71 5.65 -11.36
C LEU A 96 5.15 4.62 -12.40
N ARG A 97 5.05 4.95 -13.69
CA ARG A 97 5.47 4.05 -14.78
C ARG A 97 6.98 3.76 -14.71
N ARG A 98 7.81 4.79 -14.50
CA ARG A 98 9.26 4.61 -14.40
C ARG A 98 9.64 3.72 -13.22
N ALA A 99 9.07 3.96 -12.03
CA ALA A 99 9.29 3.12 -10.86
C ALA A 99 8.85 1.67 -11.11
N LEU A 100 7.67 1.48 -11.73
CA LEU A 100 7.14 0.16 -12.06
C LEU A 100 8.06 -0.63 -12.99
N VAL A 101 8.66 0.01 -14.00
CA VAL A 101 9.63 -0.64 -14.91
C VAL A 101 10.80 -1.25 -14.12
N HIS A 102 11.40 -0.49 -13.20
CA HIS A 102 12.49 -0.98 -12.37
C HIS A 102 12.05 -2.11 -11.42
N CYS A 103 10.87 -1.98 -10.79
CA CYS A 103 10.34 -3.01 -9.90
C CYS A 103 10.03 -4.31 -10.66
N ARG A 104 9.51 -4.24 -11.89
CA ARG A 104 9.25 -5.43 -12.71
C ARG A 104 10.52 -6.10 -13.21
N ALA A 105 11.55 -5.33 -13.51
CA ALA A 105 12.86 -5.86 -13.95
C ALA A 105 13.57 -6.64 -12.84
N ALA A 106 13.34 -6.30 -11.57
CA ALA A 106 13.96 -6.96 -10.43
C ALA A 106 12.99 -7.03 -9.22
N PRO A 107 11.92 -7.85 -9.30
CA PRO A 107 10.81 -7.82 -8.33
C PRO A 107 11.17 -8.33 -6.92
N THR A 108 12.30 -9.04 -6.78
CA THR A 108 12.84 -9.45 -5.47
C THR A 108 13.89 -8.47 -4.92
N ARG A 109 14.31 -7.48 -5.73
CA ARG A 109 15.33 -6.49 -5.34
C ARG A 109 14.79 -5.09 -5.22
N HIS A 110 13.66 -4.76 -5.88
CA HIS A 110 13.08 -3.43 -5.88
C HIS A 110 11.63 -3.47 -5.41
N ALA A 111 11.26 -2.52 -4.55
CA ALA A 111 9.87 -2.30 -4.13
C ALA A 111 9.44 -0.86 -4.46
N LEU A 112 8.16 -0.70 -4.76
CA LEU A 112 7.52 0.58 -4.99
C LEU A 112 6.90 1.10 -3.71
N VAL A 113 7.32 2.27 -3.25
CA VAL A 113 6.69 3.02 -2.16
C VAL A 113 6.04 4.27 -2.75
N THR A 114 4.72 4.43 -2.60
CA THR A 114 4.01 5.56 -3.20
C THR A 114 3.61 6.59 -2.16
N GLY A 115 3.97 7.83 -2.40
CA GLY A 115 3.42 9.01 -1.75
C GLY A 115 1.99 9.30 -2.24
N PRO A 116 1.31 10.28 -1.64
CA PRO A 116 -0.09 10.57 -1.96
C PRO A 116 -0.24 11.32 -3.29
N LEU A 117 -1.32 11.03 -4.01
CA LEU A 117 -1.72 11.79 -5.19
C LEU A 117 -3.16 12.28 -5.07
N HIS A 118 -3.51 13.28 -5.87
CA HIS A 118 -4.85 13.83 -5.88
C HIS A 118 -5.64 13.30 -7.09
N LYS A 119 -6.50 12.28 -6.87
CA LYS A 119 -7.31 11.64 -7.94
C LYS A 119 -8.10 12.64 -8.79
N GLY A 120 -8.73 13.61 -8.14
CA GLY A 120 -9.52 14.64 -8.82
C GLY A 120 -8.69 15.52 -9.76
N VAL A 121 -7.41 15.78 -9.43
CA VAL A 121 -6.48 16.52 -10.30
C VAL A 121 -6.18 15.72 -11.55
N VAL A 122 -5.86 14.43 -11.41
CA VAL A 122 -5.60 13.54 -12.55
C VAL A 122 -6.82 13.43 -13.46
N ASN A 123 -8.01 13.30 -12.89
CA ASN A 123 -9.26 13.23 -13.68
C ASN A 123 -9.57 14.56 -14.39
N ARG A 124 -9.31 15.72 -13.76
CA ARG A 124 -9.44 17.03 -14.41
C ARG A 124 -8.47 17.25 -15.58
N ALA A 125 -7.36 16.53 -15.60
CA ALA A 125 -6.46 16.49 -16.76
C ALA A 125 -6.98 15.64 -17.93
N GLY A 126 -8.22 15.13 -17.86
CA GLY A 126 -8.80 14.26 -18.89
C GLY A 126 -8.29 12.82 -18.86
N ILE A 127 -7.59 12.41 -17.80
CA ILE A 127 -7.04 11.06 -17.66
C ILE A 127 -7.91 10.25 -16.70
N PRO A 128 -8.64 9.21 -17.15
CA PRO A 128 -9.45 8.36 -16.27
C PRO A 128 -8.58 7.66 -15.23
N PHE A 129 -8.80 8.01 -13.95
CA PHE A 129 -7.97 7.52 -12.85
C PHE A 129 -8.82 7.22 -11.61
N THR A 130 -8.84 5.96 -11.22
CA THR A 130 -9.58 5.47 -10.04
C THR A 130 -8.69 5.39 -8.79
N GLY A 131 -7.37 5.18 -8.98
CA GLY A 131 -6.39 5.13 -7.89
C GLY A 131 -5.09 4.47 -8.31
N HIS A 132 -4.09 4.54 -7.42
CA HIS A 132 -2.78 3.89 -7.62
C HIS A 132 -2.93 2.38 -7.87
N THR A 133 -3.76 1.72 -7.07
CA THR A 133 -3.94 0.27 -7.06
C THR A 133 -4.43 -0.24 -8.39
N GLU A 134 -5.50 0.34 -8.92
CA GLU A 134 -6.09 -0.03 -10.20
C GLU A 134 -5.18 0.35 -11.37
N TYR A 135 -4.54 1.52 -11.28
CA TYR A 135 -3.58 1.98 -12.29
C TYR A 135 -2.37 1.05 -12.41
N LEU A 136 -1.77 0.68 -11.27
CA LEU A 136 -0.63 -0.23 -11.24
C LEU A 136 -1.01 -1.65 -11.66
N ALA A 137 -2.19 -2.15 -11.25
CA ALA A 137 -2.68 -3.46 -11.69
C ALA A 137 -2.90 -3.54 -13.20
N ARG A 138 -3.42 -2.47 -13.80
CA ARG A 138 -3.60 -2.38 -15.26
C ARG A 138 -2.26 -2.45 -16.01
N LEU A 139 -1.21 -1.84 -15.48
CA LEU A 139 0.12 -1.80 -16.12
C LEU A 139 0.97 -3.02 -15.81
N ALA A 140 0.91 -3.53 -14.58
CA ALA A 140 1.75 -4.64 -14.12
C ALA A 140 1.11 -6.01 -14.33
N GLY A 141 -0.20 -6.06 -14.48
CA GLY A 141 -1.01 -7.27 -14.38
C GLY A 141 -1.28 -7.65 -12.91
N GLY A 142 -2.09 -8.68 -12.72
CA GLY A 142 -2.49 -9.18 -11.41
C GLY A 142 -3.88 -8.73 -10.98
N HIS A 143 -4.28 -9.18 -9.81
CA HIS A 143 -5.55 -8.81 -9.17
C HIS A 143 -5.23 -8.19 -7.81
N PRO A 144 -5.37 -6.88 -7.67
CA PRO A 144 -4.97 -6.21 -6.46
C PRO A 144 -5.91 -6.53 -5.31
N VAL A 145 -5.34 -6.78 -4.13
CA VAL A 145 -6.05 -6.88 -2.86
C VAL A 145 -5.46 -5.84 -1.91
N MET A 146 -6.33 -4.98 -1.39
CA MET A 146 -5.95 -3.97 -0.42
C MET A 146 -5.79 -4.62 0.95
N MET A 147 -4.68 -4.37 1.59
CA MET A 147 -4.41 -4.73 2.97
C MET A 147 -3.82 -3.52 3.69
N LEU A 148 -4.34 -3.20 4.87
CA LEU A 148 -3.67 -2.32 5.79
C LEU A 148 -2.95 -3.16 6.85
N ALA A 149 -1.80 -2.68 7.30
CA ALA A 149 -1.03 -3.30 8.36
C ALA A 149 -0.55 -2.26 9.37
N CYS A 150 -0.55 -2.64 10.65
CA CYS A 150 0.13 -1.95 11.73
C CYS A 150 0.79 -3.01 12.63
N PRO A 151 1.63 -2.64 13.61
CA PRO A 151 2.17 -3.61 14.55
C PRO A 151 1.06 -4.48 15.18
N GLY A 152 1.18 -5.80 15.02
CA GLY A 152 0.25 -6.78 15.59
C GLY A 152 -1.05 -7.01 14.80
N LEU A 153 -1.35 -6.26 13.74
CA LEU A 153 -2.59 -6.46 12.99
C LEU A 153 -2.43 -6.22 11.48
N ARG A 154 -2.91 -7.17 10.67
CA ARG A 154 -3.08 -7.05 9.22
C ARG A 154 -4.53 -7.26 8.86
N VAL A 155 -5.14 -6.32 8.13
CA VAL A 155 -6.54 -6.41 7.68
C VAL A 155 -6.58 -6.29 6.16
N ALA A 156 -6.98 -7.36 5.50
CA ALA A 156 -7.26 -7.39 4.06
C ALA A 156 -8.75 -7.20 3.80
N LEU A 157 -9.10 -6.73 2.62
CA LEU A 157 -10.46 -6.36 2.25
C LEU A 157 -10.96 -7.17 1.05
N VAL A 158 -12.17 -7.71 1.14
CA VAL A 158 -12.87 -8.32 -0.01
C VAL A 158 -13.37 -7.24 -0.97
N THR A 159 -13.97 -6.19 -0.42
CA THR A 159 -14.41 -5.01 -1.17
C THR A 159 -13.77 -3.75 -0.59
N THR A 160 -13.48 -2.76 -1.44
CA THR A 160 -12.79 -1.52 -1.03
C THR A 160 -13.77 -0.33 -1.04
N HIS A 161 -13.73 0.51 -2.05
CA HIS A 161 -14.44 1.79 -2.11
C HIS A 161 -15.79 1.64 -2.84
N LEU A 162 -16.69 0.86 -2.27
CA LEU A 162 -18.07 0.72 -2.75
C LEU A 162 -19.05 1.44 -1.83
N PRO A 163 -20.15 1.97 -2.36
CA PRO A 163 -21.30 2.35 -1.53
C PRO A 163 -21.77 1.14 -0.71
N LEU A 164 -22.11 1.36 0.57
CA LEU A 164 -22.47 0.25 1.47
C LEU A 164 -23.56 -0.66 0.91
N ARG A 165 -24.57 -0.10 0.26
CA ARG A 165 -25.67 -0.83 -0.40
C ARG A 165 -25.22 -1.81 -1.49
N ALA A 166 -24.02 -1.60 -2.07
CA ALA A 166 -23.47 -2.46 -3.14
C ALA A 166 -22.49 -3.51 -2.62
N VAL A 167 -22.23 -3.56 -1.31
CA VAL A 167 -21.24 -4.46 -0.73
C VAL A 167 -21.72 -5.90 -0.79
N ALA A 168 -22.96 -6.18 -0.37
CA ALA A 168 -23.50 -7.55 -0.35
C ALA A 168 -23.42 -8.23 -1.73
N ASP A 169 -23.92 -7.56 -2.77
CA ASP A 169 -23.89 -8.06 -4.16
C ASP A 169 -22.46 -8.26 -4.68
N ALA A 170 -21.51 -7.48 -4.16
CA ALA A 170 -20.11 -7.57 -4.56
C ALA A 170 -19.37 -8.75 -3.90
N ILE A 171 -19.91 -9.35 -2.83
CA ILE A 171 -19.33 -10.53 -2.17
C ILE A 171 -19.78 -11.80 -2.89
N THR A 172 -19.09 -12.13 -3.97
CA THR A 172 -19.37 -13.33 -4.77
C THR A 172 -18.39 -14.45 -4.43
N PRO A 173 -18.77 -15.74 -4.65
CA PRO A 173 -17.86 -16.87 -4.46
C PRO A 173 -16.54 -16.70 -5.22
N ARG A 174 -16.59 -16.17 -6.44
CA ARG A 174 -15.42 -15.94 -7.28
C ARG A 174 -14.50 -14.89 -6.69
N ARG A 175 -15.04 -13.75 -6.20
CA ARG A 175 -14.25 -12.67 -5.60
C ARG A 175 -13.62 -13.13 -4.29
N LEU A 176 -14.41 -13.70 -3.39
CA LEU A 176 -13.95 -14.15 -2.08
C LEU A 176 -12.84 -15.21 -2.21
N THR A 177 -13.03 -16.22 -3.08
CA THR A 177 -12.01 -17.23 -3.38
C THR A 177 -10.71 -16.61 -3.87
N ARG A 178 -10.80 -15.66 -4.81
CA ARG A 178 -9.63 -14.98 -5.37
C ARG A 178 -8.88 -14.19 -4.30
N VAL A 179 -9.59 -13.40 -3.49
CA VAL A 179 -8.99 -12.59 -2.44
C VAL A 179 -8.29 -13.47 -1.40
N LEU A 180 -8.94 -14.54 -0.93
CA LEU A 180 -8.36 -15.47 0.03
C LEU A 180 -7.10 -16.17 -0.49
N ARG A 181 -7.12 -16.64 -1.74
CA ARG A 181 -5.93 -17.25 -2.36
C ARG A 181 -4.77 -16.28 -2.53
N ILE A 182 -5.06 -15.01 -2.90
CA ILE A 182 -4.04 -13.97 -3.01
C ILE A 182 -3.46 -13.67 -1.63
N LEU A 183 -4.33 -13.43 -0.63
CA LEU A 183 -3.92 -13.14 0.74
C LEU A 183 -3.05 -14.26 1.30
N HIS A 184 -3.50 -15.51 1.22
CA HIS A 184 -2.75 -16.68 1.68
C HIS A 184 -1.37 -16.79 1.00
N ARG A 185 -1.32 -16.73 -0.33
CA ARG A 185 -0.08 -16.82 -1.09
C ARG A 185 0.89 -15.69 -0.73
N ASP A 186 0.39 -14.46 -0.63
CA ASP A 186 1.26 -13.30 -0.39
C ASP A 186 1.70 -13.23 1.09
N LEU A 187 0.93 -13.74 2.06
CA LEU A 187 1.39 -13.96 3.44
C LEU A 187 2.57 -14.94 3.47
N MET A 188 2.51 -16.02 2.70
CA MET A 188 3.64 -16.95 2.60
C MET A 188 4.86 -16.31 1.94
N ARG A 189 4.68 -15.70 0.76
CA ARG A 189 5.80 -15.25 -0.07
C ARG A 189 6.44 -13.96 0.40
N ARG A 190 5.64 -13.02 0.94
CA ARG A 190 6.07 -11.65 1.24
C ARG A 190 6.19 -11.36 2.73
N PHE A 191 5.61 -12.21 3.57
CA PHE A 191 5.68 -12.06 5.03
C PHE A 191 6.37 -13.25 5.69
N GLY A 192 6.77 -14.28 4.92
CA GLY A 192 7.50 -15.44 5.43
C GLY A 192 6.66 -16.35 6.33
N VAL A 193 5.33 -16.23 6.30
CA VAL A 193 4.44 -17.07 7.12
C VAL A 193 4.27 -18.42 6.46
N SER A 194 4.79 -19.48 7.05
CA SER A 194 4.78 -20.83 6.44
C SER A 194 3.38 -21.44 6.32
N ARG A 195 2.50 -21.17 7.29
CA ARG A 195 1.12 -21.70 7.34
C ARG A 195 0.15 -20.59 7.78
N PRO A 196 -0.21 -19.65 6.88
CA PRO A 196 -1.03 -18.50 7.25
C PRO A 196 -2.36 -18.89 7.86
N HIS A 197 -2.66 -18.35 9.04
CA HIS A 197 -3.96 -18.42 9.67
C HIS A 197 -4.73 -17.13 9.43
N ILE A 198 -5.84 -17.21 8.69
CA ILE A 198 -6.66 -16.07 8.33
C ILE A 198 -8.00 -16.16 9.05
N LEU A 199 -8.31 -15.13 9.84
CA LEU A 199 -9.65 -14.94 10.38
C LEU A 199 -10.52 -14.24 9.36
N VAL A 200 -11.73 -14.72 9.14
CA VAL A 200 -12.65 -14.18 8.14
C VAL A 200 -13.88 -13.63 8.84
N CYS A 201 -14.16 -12.34 8.67
CA CYS A 201 -15.38 -11.72 9.15
C CYS A 201 -16.62 -12.27 8.42
N GLY A 202 -17.75 -12.34 9.11
CA GLY A 202 -19.05 -12.33 8.45
C GLY A 202 -19.32 -10.98 7.78
N LEU A 203 -20.33 -10.90 6.94
CA LEU A 203 -20.81 -9.65 6.38
C LEU A 203 -21.80 -8.96 7.33
N ASN A 204 -22.75 -9.77 7.81
CA ASN A 204 -23.87 -9.30 8.61
C ASN A 204 -23.54 -9.30 10.12
N PRO A 205 -24.30 -8.54 10.94
CA PRO A 205 -24.19 -8.63 12.41
C PRO A 205 -24.31 -10.08 12.87
N HIS A 206 -23.54 -10.45 13.90
CA HIS A 206 -23.46 -11.79 14.44
C HIS A 206 -23.19 -12.89 13.41
N ALA A 207 -22.52 -12.52 12.29
CA ALA A 207 -22.24 -13.41 11.15
C ALA A 207 -23.52 -14.07 10.60
N GLY A 208 -24.62 -13.28 10.52
CA GLY A 208 -25.89 -13.66 9.90
C GLY A 208 -26.82 -14.47 10.81
N GLU A 209 -26.40 -14.84 12.04
CA GLU A 209 -27.22 -15.55 13.05
C GLU A 209 -28.06 -16.68 12.42
N ASP A 210 -27.37 -17.63 11.80
CA ASP A 210 -27.96 -18.77 11.07
C ASP A 210 -28.97 -18.39 9.97
N GLY A 211 -28.80 -17.21 9.39
CA GLY A 211 -29.63 -16.68 8.29
C GLY A 211 -30.76 -15.77 8.71
N HIS A 212 -30.93 -15.50 10.01
CA HIS A 212 -31.95 -14.59 10.52
C HIS A 212 -31.60 -13.11 10.25
N LEU A 213 -30.31 -12.77 10.19
CA LEU A 213 -29.81 -11.41 9.93
C LEU A 213 -29.14 -11.27 8.56
N GLY A 214 -29.45 -12.15 7.62
CA GLY A 214 -28.86 -12.21 6.27
C GLY A 214 -28.38 -13.61 5.94
N ARG A 215 -28.28 -13.93 4.65
CA ARG A 215 -27.98 -15.28 4.17
C ARG A 215 -26.63 -15.39 3.48
N GLU A 216 -25.89 -14.30 3.34
CA GLU A 216 -24.63 -14.23 2.63
C GLU A 216 -23.56 -15.15 3.26
N GLU A 217 -23.61 -15.32 4.58
CA GLU A 217 -22.73 -16.27 5.28
C GLU A 217 -23.03 -17.70 4.90
N LEU A 218 -24.30 -18.07 4.82
CA LEU A 218 -24.75 -19.43 4.49
C LEU A 218 -24.57 -19.74 3.01
N GLU A 219 -24.92 -18.78 2.13
CA GLU A 219 -25.00 -19.01 0.70
C GLU A 219 -23.67 -18.77 -0.03
N VAL A 220 -22.82 -17.91 0.52
CA VAL A 220 -21.58 -17.50 -0.13
C VAL A 220 -20.34 -17.77 0.72
N ILE A 221 -20.29 -17.24 1.97
CA ILE A 221 -19.03 -17.20 2.72
C ILE A 221 -18.67 -18.60 3.20
N ARG A 222 -19.54 -19.29 3.95
CA ARG A 222 -19.28 -20.66 4.46
C ARG A 222 -18.90 -21.64 3.35
N PRO A 223 -19.64 -21.77 2.23
CA PRO A 223 -19.29 -22.69 1.16
C PRO A 223 -17.91 -22.43 0.55
N VAL A 224 -17.52 -21.15 0.42
CA VAL A 224 -16.18 -20.79 -0.06
C VAL A 224 -15.10 -21.17 0.95
N LEU A 225 -15.30 -20.89 2.24
CA LEU A 225 -14.33 -21.22 3.28
C LEU A 225 -14.15 -22.73 3.40
N ASP A 226 -15.23 -23.52 3.38
CA ASP A 226 -15.17 -24.96 3.52
C ASP A 226 -14.41 -25.61 2.35
N ARG A 227 -14.65 -25.16 1.13
CA ARG A 227 -13.88 -25.60 -0.02
C ARG A 227 -12.39 -25.27 0.11
N LEU A 228 -12.04 -24.03 0.51
CA LEU A 228 -10.63 -23.62 0.65
C LEU A 228 -9.95 -24.31 1.84
N ARG A 229 -10.67 -24.65 2.91
CA ARG A 229 -10.16 -25.49 4.00
C ARG A 229 -9.82 -26.90 3.52
N ALA A 230 -10.70 -27.49 2.69
CA ALA A 230 -10.43 -28.78 2.06
C ALA A 230 -9.21 -28.75 1.12
N GLU A 231 -8.89 -27.57 0.56
CA GLU A 231 -7.66 -27.31 -0.20
C GLU A 231 -6.43 -27.07 0.69
N GLY A 232 -6.58 -27.08 2.02
CA GLY A 232 -5.48 -26.94 2.99
C GLY A 232 -5.25 -25.52 3.54
N LEU A 233 -6.09 -24.52 3.24
CA LEU A 233 -5.96 -23.19 3.83
C LEU A 233 -6.47 -23.21 5.28
N ARG A 234 -5.69 -22.61 6.20
CA ARG A 234 -6.11 -22.44 7.59
C ARG A 234 -6.97 -21.18 7.72
N LEU A 235 -8.30 -21.37 7.71
CA LEU A 235 -9.30 -20.32 7.76
C LEU A 235 -10.21 -20.52 8.97
N THR A 236 -10.46 -19.47 9.76
CA THR A 236 -11.44 -19.47 10.83
C THR A 236 -12.51 -18.43 10.54
N GLY A 237 -13.78 -18.82 10.57
CA GLY A 237 -14.94 -17.96 10.27
C GLY A 237 -16.01 -18.65 9.44
N PRO A 238 -17.04 -17.93 9.00
CA PRO A 238 -17.24 -16.50 9.26
C PRO A 238 -17.45 -16.22 10.75
N LEU A 239 -16.77 -15.20 11.28
CA LEU A 239 -16.89 -14.76 12.69
C LEU A 239 -17.60 -13.41 12.74
N PRO A 240 -18.38 -13.14 13.81
CA PRO A 240 -18.90 -11.81 14.06
C PRO A 240 -17.76 -10.78 14.17
N ALA A 241 -17.86 -9.67 13.43
CA ALA A 241 -16.78 -8.68 13.38
C ALA A 241 -16.55 -7.96 14.70
N ASP A 242 -17.60 -7.78 15.52
CA ASP A 242 -17.54 -7.16 16.86
C ASP A 242 -16.70 -7.95 17.87
N THR A 243 -16.63 -9.26 17.73
CA THR A 243 -15.86 -10.14 18.62
C THR A 243 -14.56 -10.65 18.01
N LEU A 244 -14.44 -10.67 16.68
CA LEU A 244 -13.26 -11.16 15.96
C LEU A 244 -11.99 -10.40 16.33
N PHE A 245 -12.07 -9.08 16.48
CA PHE A 245 -10.91 -8.22 16.78
C PHE A 245 -10.48 -8.24 18.24
N THR A 246 -10.95 -9.20 19.03
CA THR A 246 -10.49 -9.35 20.42
C THR A 246 -9.06 -9.91 20.49
N PRO A 247 -8.27 -9.57 21.53
CA PRO A 247 -6.89 -10.05 21.65
C PRO A 247 -6.75 -11.58 21.60
N ASN A 248 -7.74 -12.32 22.10
CA ASN A 248 -7.71 -13.78 22.10
C ASN A 248 -7.76 -14.37 20.70
N HIS A 249 -8.57 -13.80 19.82
CA HIS A 249 -8.62 -14.23 18.41
C HIS A 249 -7.38 -13.78 17.63
N LEU A 250 -6.92 -12.54 17.86
CA LEU A 250 -5.80 -11.97 17.11
C LEU A 250 -4.45 -12.63 17.40
N LYS A 251 -4.24 -13.19 18.61
CA LYS A 251 -2.98 -13.85 18.99
C LYS A 251 -2.56 -14.99 18.04
N GLU A 252 -3.53 -15.72 17.50
CA GLU A 252 -3.28 -16.87 16.63
C GLU A 252 -3.41 -16.54 15.14
N ALA A 253 -3.72 -15.30 14.79
CA ALA A 253 -4.03 -14.89 13.45
C ALA A 253 -2.85 -14.16 12.78
N ASP A 254 -2.58 -14.51 11.53
CA ASP A 254 -1.62 -13.80 10.71
C ASP A 254 -2.25 -12.62 9.95
N ALA A 255 -3.55 -12.72 9.66
CA ALA A 255 -4.34 -11.66 9.05
C ALA A 255 -5.83 -11.83 9.31
N VAL A 256 -6.56 -10.72 9.24
CA VAL A 256 -8.03 -10.67 9.20
C VAL A 256 -8.46 -10.34 7.78
N LEU A 257 -9.49 -11.02 7.28
CA LEU A 257 -10.19 -10.67 6.06
C LEU A 257 -11.54 -10.05 6.40
N ALA A 258 -11.67 -8.75 6.17
CA ALA A 258 -12.92 -8.01 6.32
C ALA A 258 -13.69 -7.98 4.99
N MET A 259 -15.01 -7.99 5.05
CA MET A 259 -15.86 -7.99 3.85
C MET A 259 -15.91 -6.62 3.18
N TYR A 260 -15.80 -5.53 3.95
CA TYR A 260 -15.81 -4.17 3.44
C TYR A 260 -14.91 -3.24 4.27
N HIS A 261 -14.65 -2.06 3.73
CA HIS A 261 -13.70 -1.08 4.22
C HIS A 261 -13.92 -0.74 5.71
N ASP A 262 -15.10 -0.26 6.07
CA ASP A 262 -15.35 0.25 7.42
C ASP A 262 -15.65 -0.87 8.46
N GLN A 263 -15.66 -2.14 8.04
CA GLN A 263 -15.71 -3.26 8.97
C GLN A 263 -14.38 -3.48 9.71
N GLY A 264 -13.26 -3.32 9.02
CA GLY A 264 -11.95 -3.64 9.58
C GLY A 264 -11.04 -2.45 9.82
N LEU A 265 -11.12 -1.41 8.97
CA LEU A 265 -10.16 -0.32 9.02
C LEU A 265 -10.30 0.63 10.22
N PRO A 266 -11.48 0.90 10.79
CA PRO A 266 -11.59 1.68 12.03
C PRO A 266 -10.81 1.08 13.17
N VAL A 267 -10.88 -0.25 13.34
CA VAL A 267 -10.12 -0.97 14.38
C VAL A 267 -8.62 -0.85 14.13
N LEU A 268 -8.16 -1.12 12.92
CA LEU A 268 -6.75 -1.04 12.57
C LEU A 268 -6.22 0.40 12.74
N LYS A 269 -6.97 1.41 12.30
CA LYS A 269 -6.56 2.81 12.42
C LYS A 269 -6.55 3.30 13.87
N HIS A 270 -7.43 2.76 14.70
CA HIS A 270 -7.40 3.04 16.14
C HIS A 270 -6.12 2.48 16.80
N LEU A 271 -5.78 1.23 16.50
CA LEU A 271 -4.58 0.58 17.04
C LEU A 271 -3.27 1.12 16.46
N GLY A 272 -3.24 1.41 15.17
CA GLY A 272 -2.05 1.78 14.40
C GLY A 272 -1.95 3.24 14.01
N PHE A 273 -2.57 4.18 14.74
CA PHE A 273 -2.57 5.59 14.37
C PHE A 273 -1.15 6.14 14.15
N GLY A 274 -0.89 6.68 12.95
CA GLY A 274 0.41 7.19 12.54
C GLY A 274 1.43 6.13 12.06
N HIS A 275 1.13 4.83 12.22
CA HIS A 275 1.98 3.71 11.81
C HIS A 275 1.30 2.75 10.82
N ALA A 276 0.06 3.02 10.45
CA ALA A 276 -0.65 2.20 9.47
C ALA A 276 -0.01 2.33 8.09
N VAL A 277 0.15 1.20 7.42
CA VAL A 277 0.72 1.08 6.07
C VAL A 277 -0.32 0.46 5.16
N ASN A 278 -0.56 1.08 4.00
CA ASN A 278 -1.38 0.49 2.96
C ASN A 278 -0.48 -0.38 2.05
N ILE A 279 -0.82 -1.65 1.92
CA ILE A 279 -0.10 -2.65 1.14
C ILE A 279 -1.01 -3.15 0.03
N THR A 280 -0.49 -3.22 -1.18
CA THR A 280 -1.22 -3.84 -2.30
C THR A 280 -0.67 -5.24 -2.55
N LEU A 281 -1.46 -6.25 -2.21
CA LEU A 281 -1.19 -7.65 -2.53
C LEU A 281 -1.66 -7.99 -3.95
N GLY A 282 -1.22 -9.14 -4.47
CA GLY A 282 -1.69 -9.65 -5.77
C GLY A 282 -1.05 -9.01 -7.00
N LEU A 283 -0.15 -8.06 -6.83
CA LEU A 283 0.67 -7.52 -7.91
C LEU A 283 1.97 -8.34 -8.08
N PRO A 284 2.61 -8.36 -9.25
CA PRO A 284 3.89 -9.03 -9.46
C PRO A 284 5.07 -8.32 -8.79
N ILE A 285 4.85 -7.19 -8.15
CA ILE A 285 5.83 -6.37 -7.42
C ILE A 285 5.42 -6.16 -5.97
N VAL A 286 6.35 -5.82 -5.10
CA VAL A 286 6.04 -5.29 -3.76
C VAL A 286 5.62 -3.83 -3.90
N ARG A 287 4.45 -3.49 -3.36
CA ARG A 287 3.98 -2.11 -3.30
C ARG A 287 3.39 -1.78 -1.94
N THR A 288 3.92 -0.73 -1.34
CA THR A 288 3.39 -0.10 -0.13
C THR A 288 3.05 1.37 -0.38
N SER A 289 2.31 1.99 0.51
CA SER A 289 1.93 3.39 0.41
C SER A 289 1.69 3.98 1.79
N VAL A 290 1.90 5.27 1.91
CA VAL A 290 1.44 6.04 3.06
C VAL A 290 -0.09 5.96 3.20
N ASP A 291 -0.60 6.08 4.43
CA ASP A 291 -2.04 6.03 4.74
C ASP A 291 -2.63 7.43 5.00
N HIS A 292 -2.20 8.43 4.24
CA HIS A 292 -2.73 9.80 4.30
C HIS A 292 -2.85 10.40 2.90
N GLY A 293 -3.57 11.51 2.79
CA GLY A 293 -3.74 12.27 1.55
C GLY A 293 -2.59 13.24 1.27
N THR A 294 -2.80 14.08 0.27
CA THR A 294 -1.81 15.08 -0.20
C THR A 294 -1.54 16.20 0.80
N ALA A 295 -2.43 16.44 1.77
CA ALA A 295 -2.31 17.45 2.82
C ALA A 295 -1.75 18.78 2.28
N LEU A 296 -2.45 19.33 1.30
CA LEU A 296 -2.01 20.49 0.51
C LEU A 296 -1.66 21.69 1.39
N GLU A 297 -2.38 21.86 2.49
CA GLU A 297 -2.20 22.94 3.47
C GLU A 297 -0.88 22.82 4.27
N LEU A 298 -0.27 21.63 4.29
CA LEU A 298 1.01 21.38 4.96
C LEU A 298 2.21 21.43 4.01
N ALA A 299 1.97 21.47 2.69
CA ALA A 299 3.04 21.42 1.71
C ALA A 299 4.01 22.59 1.84
N ALA A 300 5.31 22.31 1.88
CA ALA A 300 6.41 23.26 2.06
C ALA A 300 6.40 24.05 3.39
N THR A 301 5.64 23.59 4.40
CA THR A 301 5.60 24.24 5.73
C THR A 301 6.60 23.62 6.72
N GLY A 302 7.19 22.47 6.42
CA GLY A 302 8.04 21.72 7.33
C GLY A 302 7.27 20.92 8.42
N ARG A 303 5.94 21.04 8.49
CA ARG A 303 5.10 20.41 9.52
C ARG A 303 4.62 18.99 9.17
N ALA A 304 4.87 18.52 7.96
CA ALA A 304 4.55 17.14 7.56
C ALA A 304 5.36 16.14 8.39
N ARG A 305 4.73 15.03 8.80
CA ARG A 305 5.38 13.99 9.62
C ARG A 305 5.77 12.80 8.74
N THR A 306 7.02 12.35 8.85
CA THR A 306 7.59 11.26 8.04
C THR A 306 7.19 9.85 8.51
N GLY A 307 6.57 9.68 9.68
CA GLY A 307 6.32 8.38 10.29
C GLY A 307 5.62 7.37 9.37
N SER A 308 4.53 7.78 8.68
CA SER A 308 3.82 6.90 7.74
C SER A 308 4.68 6.51 6.52
N LEU A 309 5.54 7.42 6.03
CA LEU A 309 6.48 7.11 4.94
C LEU A 309 7.52 6.10 5.40
N LEU A 310 8.14 6.32 6.57
CA LEU A 310 9.15 5.41 7.11
C LEU A 310 8.55 4.02 7.38
N ALA A 311 7.36 3.96 7.96
CA ALA A 311 6.64 2.69 8.15
C ALA A 311 6.35 1.98 6.83
N ALA A 312 5.94 2.72 5.78
CA ALA A 312 5.72 2.15 4.44
C ALA A 312 7.02 1.62 3.81
N MET A 313 8.14 2.33 4.00
CA MET A 313 9.46 1.90 3.54
C MET A 313 9.94 0.64 4.29
N GLU A 314 9.79 0.58 5.60
CA GLU A 314 10.16 -0.58 6.42
C GLU A 314 9.33 -1.81 6.03
N ALA A 315 8.02 -1.65 5.86
CA ALA A 315 7.16 -2.75 5.40
C ALA A 315 7.59 -3.27 4.01
N ALA A 316 7.91 -2.37 3.08
CA ALA A 316 8.39 -2.75 1.75
C ALA A 316 9.73 -3.50 1.82
N ALA A 317 10.66 -3.04 2.66
CA ALA A 317 11.95 -3.69 2.87
C ALA A 317 11.79 -5.08 3.48
N ALA A 318 11.00 -5.22 4.54
CA ALA A 318 10.72 -6.51 5.18
C ALA A 318 10.08 -7.52 4.20
N MET A 319 9.18 -7.05 3.33
CA MET A 319 8.57 -7.89 2.30
C MET A 319 9.59 -8.35 1.23
N LEU A 320 10.58 -7.54 0.88
CA LEU A 320 11.68 -7.94 -0.01
C LEU A 320 12.62 -8.93 0.70
N ASP A 321 12.98 -8.68 1.96
CA ASP A 321 13.85 -9.54 2.77
C ASP A 321 13.23 -10.96 2.90
N ALA A 322 11.93 -11.05 3.17
CA ALA A 322 11.21 -12.33 3.25
C ALA A 322 11.21 -13.11 1.93
N GLN A 323 11.12 -12.42 0.78
CA GLN A 323 11.21 -13.08 -0.54
C GLN A 323 12.62 -13.63 -0.82
N GLY A 324 13.67 -12.89 -0.43
CA GLY A 324 15.07 -13.30 -0.60
C GLY A 324 15.43 -14.52 0.27
N SER A 325 14.89 -14.60 1.47
CA SER A 325 15.11 -15.74 2.38
C SER A 325 14.46 -17.04 1.87
N GLY A 326 13.34 -16.94 1.14
CA GLY A 326 12.66 -18.09 0.54
C GLY A 326 13.37 -18.71 -0.67
N GLU A 327 14.25 -17.96 -1.36
CA GLU A 327 15.08 -18.49 -2.46
C GLU A 327 16.26 -19.33 -1.95
N ILE A 328 16.76 -19.05 -0.75
CA ILE A 328 17.90 -19.79 -0.15
C ILE A 328 17.49 -21.22 0.26
N VAL A 329 16.22 -21.44 0.58
CA VAL A 329 15.69 -22.77 0.98
C VAL A 329 15.34 -23.65 -0.24
N ARG A 330 15.32 -23.10 -1.46
CA ARG A 330 15.00 -23.84 -2.71
C ARG A 330 16.20 -24.17 -3.59
N ARG A 331 17.43 -23.88 -3.12
CA ARG A 331 18.69 -24.30 -3.72
C ARG A 331 19.39 -25.29 -2.78
#